data_3f91928ad6ee8b2a9480824d77b74612
#
_entry.id   3f91928ad6ee8b2a9480824d77b74612
#
_cell.length_a   1.000
_cell.length_b   1.000
_cell.length_c   1.000
_cell.angle_alpha   90.00
_cell.angle_beta   90.00
_cell.angle_gamma   90.00
#
_symmetry.space_group_name_H-M   'P 1'
#
loop_
_entity.id
_entity.type
_entity.pdbx_description
1 polymer ?
#
loop_
_entity_poly.entity_id
_entity_poly.type
_entity_poly.pdbx_seq_one_letter_code
_entity_poly.pdbx_strand_id
1 'polypeptide(L)'
;MSSFDYYSPKLKGLLGFVLMFLLGVLIANMLGVGFVFASMKGVLPQNFLMEYGQLIIYPLMFIPAMMFAASRSRRNQLFDLPRKPLDENGFGRMGGILCALCVSMLTLSMAFLLDPLSLVLPPMDEKTRAAMEMMLHGPLLVNLLCVSIMAPIFEEWLCRGIIMRSLLGVGRPWVAIVLSSAFFALIHFNLWQAIPAFIIGLLLGWVYYRTGSLKLTMLMHCVNNTFSLAISRIPSLKDYETFNEMMGGWSVSYIASLLGCLLAAAFCIYIFSRDTRASASGREPSLPTSSSSSEEGM
;
A
#
# COMPACT_ATOMS: atom_id res chain seq x y z
N MET A 1 -12.97 -10.39 -3.85
CA MET A 1 -12.10 -9.69 -4.83
C MET A 1 -12.51 -9.91 -6.29
N SER A 2 -13.15 -11.02 -6.63
CA SER A 2 -13.64 -11.32 -8.00
C SER A 2 -14.54 -10.24 -8.61
N SER A 3 -15.26 -9.48 -7.79
CA SER A 3 -16.15 -8.40 -8.24
C SER A 3 -15.46 -7.27 -9.01
N PHE A 4 -14.14 -7.17 -8.98
CA PHE A 4 -13.36 -6.12 -9.62
C PHE A 4 -12.46 -6.61 -10.76
N ASP A 5 -12.49 -7.91 -11.06
CA ASP A 5 -11.57 -8.55 -12.02
C ASP A 5 -11.76 -8.06 -13.46
N TYR A 6 -12.94 -7.53 -13.80
CA TYR A 6 -13.23 -6.97 -15.12
C TYR A 6 -13.02 -5.44 -15.18
N TYR A 7 -12.54 -4.80 -14.10
CA TYR A 7 -12.29 -3.37 -14.07
C TYR A 7 -10.79 -3.07 -14.10
N SER A 8 -10.26 -2.81 -15.28
CA SER A 8 -8.89 -2.32 -15.52
C SER A 8 -8.98 -1.14 -16.49
N PRO A 9 -9.29 0.07 -15.98
CA PRO A 9 -9.58 1.20 -16.84
C PRO A 9 -8.34 1.73 -17.55
N LYS A 10 -8.53 2.29 -18.75
CA LYS A 10 -7.55 3.16 -19.39
C LYS A 10 -7.52 4.53 -18.69
N LEU A 11 -6.58 5.39 -19.07
CA LEU A 11 -6.26 6.64 -18.38
C LEU A 11 -7.49 7.53 -18.05
N LYS A 12 -8.43 7.70 -18.99
CA LYS A 12 -9.68 8.47 -18.75
C LYS A 12 -10.58 7.84 -17.68
N GLY A 13 -10.68 6.51 -17.69
CA GLY A 13 -11.47 5.79 -16.69
C GLY A 13 -10.78 5.78 -15.32
N LEU A 14 -9.45 5.81 -15.30
CA LEU A 14 -8.65 5.90 -14.07
C LEU A 14 -8.85 7.28 -13.41
N LEU A 15 -8.90 8.37 -14.19
CA LEU A 15 -9.22 9.69 -13.66
C LEU A 15 -10.59 9.69 -12.97
N GLY A 16 -11.63 9.13 -13.63
CA GLY A 16 -12.97 9.02 -13.03
C GLY A 16 -12.96 8.20 -11.72
N PHE A 17 -12.15 7.14 -11.64
CA PHE A 17 -11.98 6.34 -10.43
C PHE A 17 -11.32 7.13 -9.30
N VAL A 18 -10.24 7.89 -9.59
CA VAL A 18 -9.58 8.76 -8.62
C VAL A 18 -10.53 9.86 -8.12
N LEU A 19 -11.35 10.46 -9.00
CA LEU A 19 -12.37 11.44 -8.60
C LEU A 19 -13.40 10.84 -7.64
N MET A 20 -13.82 9.58 -7.85
CA MET A 20 -14.72 8.89 -6.92
C MET A 20 -14.05 8.62 -5.55
N PHE A 21 -12.76 8.30 -5.54
CA PHE A 21 -12.01 8.20 -4.28
C PHE A 21 -11.94 9.56 -3.56
N LEU A 22 -11.61 10.64 -4.26
CA LEU A 22 -11.58 11.99 -3.67
C LEU A 22 -12.96 12.44 -3.15
N LEU A 23 -14.04 12.07 -3.85
CA LEU A 23 -15.41 12.27 -3.34
C LEU A 23 -15.63 11.51 -2.04
N GLY A 24 -15.15 10.27 -1.93
CA GLY A 24 -15.21 9.49 -0.70
C GLY A 24 -14.43 10.15 0.45
N VAL A 25 -13.23 10.67 0.18
CA VAL A 25 -12.44 11.44 1.15
C VAL A 25 -13.22 12.68 1.62
N LEU A 26 -13.85 13.41 0.73
CA LEU A 26 -14.67 14.57 1.07
C LEU A 26 -15.86 14.19 1.98
N ILE A 27 -16.61 13.16 1.62
CA ILE A 27 -17.74 12.66 2.41
C ILE A 27 -17.29 12.22 3.80
N ALA A 28 -16.19 11.48 3.89
CA ALA A 28 -15.62 11.02 5.15
C ALA A 28 -15.20 12.18 6.06
N ASN A 29 -14.55 13.20 5.51
CA ASN A 29 -14.18 14.40 6.26
C ASN A 29 -15.42 15.18 6.74
N MET A 30 -16.46 15.33 5.91
CA MET A 30 -17.72 15.96 6.32
C MET A 30 -18.39 15.22 7.47
N LEU A 31 -18.39 13.88 7.43
CA LEU A 31 -18.90 13.06 8.53
C LEU A 31 -18.06 13.24 9.81
N GLY A 32 -16.73 13.30 9.67
CA GLY A 32 -15.83 13.56 10.79
C GLY A 32 -16.15 14.91 11.48
N VAL A 33 -16.34 15.96 10.70
CA VAL A 33 -16.79 17.27 11.22
C VAL A 33 -18.15 17.12 11.90
N GLY A 34 -19.10 16.39 11.34
CA GLY A 34 -20.40 16.10 11.94
C GLY A 34 -20.27 15.40 13.29
N PHE A 35 -19.36 14.44 13.44
CA PHE A 35 -19.07 13.77 14.72
C PHE A 35 -18.51 14.73 15.77
N VAL A 36 -17.60 15.64 15.37
CA VAL A 36 -17.09 16.68 16.26
C VAL A 36 -18.23 17.55 16.78
N PHE A 37 -19.12 18.04 15.89
CA PHE A 37 -20.28 18.84 16.31
C PHE A 37 -21.23 18.08 17.23
N ALA A 38 -21.48 16.80 16.96
CA ALA A 38 -22.33 15.94 17.80
C ALA A 38 -21.72 15.76 19.21
N SER A 39 -20.40 15.61 19.30
CA SER A 39 -19.68 15.55 20.58
C SER A 39 -19.73 16.88 21.33
N MET A 40 -19.56 18.00 20.64
CA MET A 40 -19.69 19.35 21.26
C MET A 40 -21.10 19.62 21.80
N LYS A 41 -22.12 19.04 21.19
CA LYS A 41 -23.53 19.15 21.65
C LYS A 41 -23.90 18.10 22.69
N GLY A 42 -22.96 17.25 23.12
CA GLY A 42 -23.23 16.19 24.10
C GLY A 42 -24.08 15.02 23.57
N VAL A 43 -24.28 14.92 22.24
CA VAL A 43 -24.99 13.82 21.59
C VAL A 43 -24.12 12.56 21.52
N LEU A 44 -22.81 12.74 21.38
CA LEU A 44 -21.81 11.68 21.41
C LEU A 44 -20.83 11.88 22.56
N PRO A 45 -20.22 10.81 23.11
CA PRO A 45 -19.13 10.94 24.07
C PRO A 45 -18.00 11.79 23.48
N GLN A 46 -17.38 12.63 24.30
CA GLN A 46 -16.31 13.55 23.84
C GLN A 46 -15.16 12.85 23.14
N ASN A 47 -14.80 11.65 23.58
CA ASN A 47 -13.70 10.87 23.02
C ASN A 47 -14.12 9.92 21.87
N PHE A 48 -15.40 9.86 21.52
CA PHE A 48 -15.91 8.88 20.55
C PHE A 48 -15.18 8.95 19.21
N LEU A 49 -14.96 10.15 18.68
CA LEU A 49 -14.28 10.34 17.41
C LEU A 49 -12.81 9.88 17.48
N MET A 50 -12.12 10.19 18.59
CA MET A 50 -10.73 9.82 18.80
C MET A 50 -10.55 8.31 18.97
N GLU A 51 -11.48 7.66 19.67
CA GLU A 51 -11.37 6.24 20.01
C GLU A 51 -11.91 5.32 18.92
N TYR A 52 -13.03 5.68 18.27
CA TYR A 52 -13.78 4.77 17.39
C TYR A 52 -14.07 5.36 16.00
N GLY A 53 -13.91 6.67 15.82
CA GLY A 53 -14.28 7.35 14.57
C GLY A 53 -13.57 6.78 13.34
N GLN A 54 -12.35 6.32 13.50
CA GLN A 54 -11.56 5.72 12.42
C GLN A 54 -12.22 4.46 11.84
N LEU A 55 -12.90 3.64 12.65
CA LEU A 55 -13.60 2.44 12.19
C LEU A 55 -14.69 2.74 11.16
N ILE A 56 -15.26 3.94 11.21
CA ILE A 56 -16.35 4.39 10.33
C ILE A 56 -15.81 5.26 9.20
N ILE A 57 -15.02 6.28 9.56
CA ILE A 57 -14.55 7.29 8.61
C ILE A 57 -13.58 6.70 7.59
N TYR A 58 -12.68 5.84 8.05
CA TYR A 58 -11.63 5.30 7.18
C TYR A 58 -12.18 4.45 6.02
N PRO A 59 -13.00 3.41 6.23
CA PRO A 59 -13.55 2.64 5.12
C PRO A 59 -14.51 3.46 4.24
N LEU A 60 -15.18 4.47 4.79
CA LEU A 60 -16.10 5.33 4.05
C LEU A 60 -15.41 6.07 2.90
N MET A 61 -14.12 6.43 3.06
CA MET A 61 -13.33 7.07 2.00
C MET A 61 -13.26 6.23 0.71
N PHE A 62 -13.31 4.91 0.83
CA PHE A 62 -13.15 4.00 -0.30
C PHE A 62 -14.48 3.59 -0.95
N ILE A 63 -15.62 3.76 -0.25
CA ILE A 63 -16.93 3.27 -0.71
C ILE A 63 -17.30 3.81 -2.11
N PRO A 64 -17.24 5.14 -2.41
CA PRO A 64 -17.61 5.62 -3.73
C PRO A 64 -16.75 5.05 -4.86
N ALA A 65 -15.43 4.92 -4.63
CA ALA A 65 -14.51 4.29 -5.58
C ALA A 65 -14.80 2.79 -5.77
N MET A 66 -15.11 2.07 -4.68
CA MET A 66 -15.49 0.65 -4.73
C MET A 66 -16.79 0.44 -5.49
N MET A 67 -17.81 1.24 -5.23
CA MET A 67 -19.10 1.17 -5.94
C MET A 67 -18.93 1.48 -7.43
N PHE A 68 -18.14 2.49 -7.76
CA PHE A 68 -17.82 2.84 -9.14
C PHE A 68 -17.09 1.71 -9.85
N ALA A 69 -16.01 1.17 -9.24
CA ALA A 69 -15.24 0.07 -9.80
C ALA A 69 -16.09 -1.20 -9.96
N ALA A 70 -16.91 -1.56 -8.97
CA ALA A 70 -17.79 -2.72 -9.01
C ALA A 70 -18.86 -2.59 -10.11
N SER A 71 -19.50 -1.42 -10.23
CA SER A 71 -20.48 -1.13 -11.28
C SER A 71 -19.86 -1.29 -12.67
N ARG A 72 -18.66 -0.71 -12.88
CA ARG A 72 -17.94 -0.82 -14.15
C ARG A 72 -17.48 -2.23 -14.44
N SER A 73 -17.03 -2.96 -13.41
CA SER A 73 -16.62 -4.35 -13.54
C SER A 73 -17.79 -5.24 -14.00
N ARG A 74 -18.96 -5.10 -13.36
CA ARG A 74 -20.20 -5.81 -13.77
C ARG A 74 -20.57 -5.49 -15.22
N ARG A 75 -20.55 -4.22 -15.58
CA ARG A 75 -20.83 -3.80 -16.95
C ARG A 75 -19.85 -4.45 -17.94
N ASN A 76 -18.56 -4.41 -17.66
CA ASN A 76 -17.52 -5.00 -18.51
C ASN A 76 -17.70 -6.51 -18.66
N GLN A 77 -18.11 -7.20 -17.58
CA GLN A 77 -18.44 -8.63 -17.61
C GLN A 77 -19.62 -8.92 -18.54
N LEU A 78 -20.66 -8.07 -18.56
CA LEU A 78 -21.81 -8.23 -19.46
C LEU A 78 -21.46 -8.04 -20.94
N PHE A 79 -20.35 -7.35 -21.24
CA PHE A 79 -19.82 -7.17 -22.58
C PHE A 79 -18.68 -8.15 -22.92
N ASP A 80 -18.55 -9.24 -22.17
CA ASP A 80 -17.53 -10.29 -22.36
C ASP A 80 -16.10 -9.78 -22.49
N LEU A 81 -15.78 -8.67 -21.79
CA LEU A 81 -14.41 -8.17 -21.77
C LEU A 81 -13.48 -9.12 -21.00
N PRO A 82 -12.20 -9.20 -21.36
CA PRO A 82 -11.28 -10.13 -20.74
C PRO A 82 -11.13 -9.90 -19.24
N ARG A 83 -11.22 -11.00 -18.49
CA ARG A 83 -10.98 -11.02 -17.06
C ARG A 83 -9.51 -10.73 -16.77
N LYS A 84 -9.25 -9.80 -15.87
CA LYS A 84 -7.93 -9.48 -15.35
C LYS A 84 -7.98 -9.60 -13.82
N PRO A 85 -7.48 -10.70 -13.23
CA PRO A 85 -7.53 -10.90 -11.78
C PRO A 85 -6.81 -9.77 -11.02
N LEU A 86 -7.35 -9.39 -9.85
CA LEU A 86 -6.67 -8.48 -8.92
C LEU A 86 -5.52 -9.15 -8.18
N ASP A 87 -5.64 -10.46 -7.97
CA ASP A 87 -4.72 -11.26 -7.18
C ASP A 87 -4.38 -12.54 -7.97
N GLU A 88 -3.11 -12.72 -8.20
CA GLU A 88 -2.52 -13.89 -8.85
C GLU A 88 -1.51 -14.55 -7.90
N ASN A 89 -1.19 -15.82 -8.14
CA ASN A 89 -0.26 -16.59 -7.31
C ASN A 89 1.07 -16.82 -8.05
N GLY A 90 1.70 -15.77 -8.53
CA GLY A 90 2.98 -15.84 -9.27
C GLY A 90 4.19 -16.10 -8.36
N PHE A 91 4.08 -17.03 -7.42
CA PHE A 91 5.10 -17.28 -6.40
C PHE A 91 6.31 -18.09 -6.92
N GLY A 92 6.26 -18.57 -8.15
CA GLY A 92 7.36 -19.34 -8.75
C GLY A 92 7.70 -20.61 -7.97
N ARG A 93 8.99 -20.86 -7.78
CA ARG A 93 9.49 -22.05 -7.05
C ARG A 93 9.38 -21.91 -5.54
N MET A 94 9.33 -20.69 -5.02
CA MET A 94 9.27 -20.43 -3.57
C MET A 94 7.96 -20.92 -2.95
N GLY A 95 6.85 -20.87 -3.70
CA GLY A 95 5.52 -21.08 -3.14
C GLY A 95 5.09 -19.94 -2.20
N GLY A 96 3.84 -19.97 -1.75
CA GLY A 96 3.23 -18.84 -1.02
C GLY A 96 3.86 -18.57 0.35
N ILE A 97 4.19 -19.62 1.10
CA ILE A 97 4.72 -19.48 2.48
C ILE A 97 6.12 -18.84 2.47
N LEU A 98 7.04 -19.35 1.64
CA LEU A 98 8.38 -18.78 1.55
C LEU A 98 8.36 -17.35 0.99
N CYS A 99 7.48 -17.06 0.02
CA CYS A 99 7.25 -15.69 -0.43
C CYS A 99 6.78 -14.79 0.72
N ALA A 100 5.81 -15.23 1.52
CA ALA A 100 5.30 -14.48 2.67
C ALA A 100 6.39 -14.20 3.72
N LEU A 101 7.19 -15.20 4.07
CA LEU A 101 8.32 -15.04 5.00
C LEU A 101 9.38 -14.08 4.43
N CYS A 102 9.75 -14.27 3.17
CA CYS A 102 10.76 -13.44 2.50
C CYS A 102 10.33 -11.97 2.44
N VAL A 103 9.09 -11.68 2.01
CA VAL A 103 8.60 -10.30 1.94
C VAL A 103 8.40 -9.68 3.32
N SER A 104 8.03 -10.46 4.34
CA SER A 104 7.94 -9.96 5.72
C SER A 104 9.31 -9.56 6.26
N MET A 105 10.33 -10.40 6.06
CA MET A 105 11.71 -10.08 6.42
C MET A 105 12.23 -8.86 5.66
N LEU A 106 11.96 -8.79 4.36
CA LEU A 106 12.31 -7.64 3.52
C LEU A 106 11.65 -6.34 4.03
N THR A 107 10.38 -6.40 4.39
CA THR A 107 9.64 -5.24 4.92
C THR A 107 10.22 -4.75 6.25
N LEU A 108 10.50 -5.66 7.20
CA LEU A 108 11.10 -5.29 8.49
C LEU A 108 12.52 -4.73 8.31
N SER A 109 13.30 -5.32 7.41
CA SER A 109 14.63 -4.78 7.07
C SER A 109 14.53 -3.38 6.48
N MET A 110 13.58 -3.13 5.58
CA MET A 110 13.36 -1.81 4.99
C MET A 110 12.86 -0.79 6.00
N ALA A 111 11.99 -1.17 6.94
CA ALA A 111 11.53 -0.29 8.01
C ALA A 111 12.71 0.23 8.87
N PHE A 112 13.69 -0.63 9.15
CA PHE A 112 14.91 -0.22 9.86
C PHE A 112 15.86 0.59 8.96
N LEU A 113 16.02 0.22 7.69
CA LEU A 113 16.88 0.93 6.73
C LEU A 113 16.38 2.35 6.39
N LEU A 114 15.10 2.61 6.61
CA LEU A 114 14.52 3.95 6.43
C LEU A 114 14.70 4.86 7.67
N ASP A 115 15.17 4.34 8.80
CA ASP A 115 15.40 5.12 10.02
C ASP A 115 16.30 6.36 9.78
N PRO A 116 17.44 6.27 9.07
CA PRO A 116 18.28 7.43 8.80
C PRO A 116 17.60 8.53 7.99
N LEU A 117 16.50 8.21 7.32
CA LEU A 117 15.76 9.20 6.53
C LEU A 117 15.18 10.31 7.42
N SER A 118 14.78 9.97 8.65
CA SER A 118 14.29 10.94 9.65
C SER A 118 15.32 12.01 10.00
N LEU A 119 16.62 11.69 9.91
CA LEU A 119 17.71 12.64 10.19
C LEU A 119 17.89 13.68 9.07
N VAL A 120 17.37 13.41 7.87
CA VAL A 120 17.45 14.28 6.69
C VAL A 120 16.18 15.10 6.50
N LEU A 121 15.07 14.61 7.05
CA LEU A 121 13.79 15.33 7.00
C LEU A 121 13.84 16.56 7.91
N PRO A 122 13.12 17.65 7.56
CA PRO A 122 12.98 18.78 8.47
C PRO A 122 12.31 18.33 9.77
N PRO A 123 12.56 19.00 10.90
CA PRO A 123 11.85 18.71 12.15
C PRO A 123 10.34 18.70 11.94
N MET A 124 9.65 17.71 12.54
CA MET A 124 8.20 17.64 12.43
C MET A 124 7.57 18.79 13.23
N ASP A 125 6.67 19.53 12.59
CA ASP A 125 5.92 20.57 13.29
C ASP A 125 4.97 19.96 14.33
N GLU A 126 4.73 20.71 15.40
CA GLU A 126 3.98 20.25 16.58
C GLU A 126 2.54 19.84 16.24
N LYS A 127 1.91 20.51 15.28
CA LYS A 127 0.55 20.19 14.82
C LYS A 127 0.49 18.83 14.13
N THR A 128 1.45 18.54 13.25
CA THR A 128 1.56 17.25 12.56
C THR A 128 1.88 16.14 13.55
N ARG A 129 2.80 16.37 14.49
CA ARG A 129 3.12 15.43 15.58
C ARG A 129 1.88 15.09 16.40
N ALA A 130 1.16 16.11 16.89
CA ALA A 130 -0.05 15.92 17.68
C ALA A 130 -1.14 15.17 16.91
N ALA A 131 -1.29 15.42 15.60
CA ALA A 131 -2.24 14.69 14.76
C ALA A 131 -1.87 13.22 14.63
N MET A 132 -0.59 12.88 14.44
CA MET A 132 -0.11 11.50 14.37
C MET A 132 -0.26 10.78 15.72
N GLU A 133 0.10 11.41 16.81
CA GLU A 133 -0.12 10.87 18.16
C GLU A 133 -1.59 10.61 18.42
N MET A 134 -2.48 11.54 18.05
CA MET A 134 -3.92 11.38 18.20
C MET A 134 -4.44 10.13 17.44
N MET A 135 -3.94 9.85 16.23
CA MET A 135 -4.30 8.65 15.49
C MET A 135 -3.94 7.34 16.22
N LEU A 136 -2.88 7.37 17.04
CA LEU A 136 -2.37 6.22 17.77
C LEU A 136 -2.92 6.10 19.20
N HIS A 137 -3.58 7.16 19.74
CA HIS A 137 -4.04 7.18 21.12
C HIS A 137 -5.28 6.31 21.43
N GLY A 138 -6.03 5.91 20.41
CA GLY A 138 -7.23 5.08 20.54
C GLY A 138 -6.95 3.68 21.15
N PRO A 139 -8.00 2.90 21.46
CA PRO A 139 -7.86 1.54 21.94
C PRO A 139 -7.00 0.69 21.01
N LEU A 140 -6.10 -0.13 21.58
CA LEU A 140 -5.16 -0.94 20.79
C LEU A 140 -5.87 -1.79 19.73
N LEU A 141 -7.00 -2.40 20.08
CA LEU A 141 -7.77 -3.24 19.15
C LEU A 141 -8.28 -2.41 17.95
N VAL A 142 -8.75 -1.18 18.21
CA VAL A 142 -9.22 -0.27 17.14
C VAL A 142 -8.07 0.09 16.21
N ASN A 143 -6.91 0.44 16.77
CA ASN A 143 -5.73 0.79 15.98
C ASN A 143 -5.19 -0.42 15.20
N LEU A 144 -5.17 -1.62 15.77
CA LEU A 144 -4.82 -2.84 15.05
C LEU A 144 -5.77 -3.09 13.88
N LEU A 145 -7.07 -2.96 14.10
CA LEU A 145 -8.06 -3.15 13.04
C LEU A 145 -7.92 -2.08 11.95
N CYS A 146 -7.82 -0.81 12.30
CA CYS A 146 -7.76 0.29 11.33
C CYS A 146 -6.42 0.35 10.62
N VAL A 147 -5.31 0.43 11.37
CA VAL A 147 -3.98 0.72 10.83
C VAL A 147 -3.32 -0.54 10.25
N SER A 148 -3.42 -1.68 10.97
CA SER A 148 -2.69 -2.89 10.57
C SER A 148 -3.48 -3.80 9.62
N ILE A 149 -4.82 -3.69 9.55
CA ILE A 149 -5.64 -4.57 8.72
C ILE A 149 -6.40 -3.79 7.66
N MET A 150 -7.24 -2.83 8.05
CA MET A 150 -8.12 -2.12 7.11
C MET A 150 -7.31 -1.24 6.14
N ALA A 151 -6.35 -0.47 6.64
CA ALA A 151 -5.51 0.38 5.81
C ALA A 151 -4.78 -0.44 4.73
N PRO A 152 -4.02 -1.49 5.04
CA PRO A 152 -3.39 -2.33 4.03
C PRO A 152 -4.37 -2.90 2.99
N ILE A 153 -5.55 -3.35 3.41
CA ILE A 153 -6.55 -3.93 2.50
C ILE A 153 -7.06 -2.88 1.51
N PHE A 154 -7.48 -1.72 1.99
CA PHE A 154 -8.07 -0.69 1.15
C PHE A 154 -7.05 0.04 0.29
N GLU A 155 -5.89 0.37 0.85
CA GLU A 155 -4.86 1.12 0.14
C GLU A 155 -4.17 0.25 -0.91
N GLU A 156 -3.86 -1.02 -0.63
CA GLU A 156 -3.31 -1.91 -1.64
C GLU A 156 -4.34 -2.24 -2.74
N TRP A 157 -5.62 -2.42 -2.38
CA TRP A 157 -6.68 -2.54 -3.36
C TRP A 157 -6.73 -1.32 -4.29
N LEU A 158 -6.67 -0.12 -3.74
CA LEU A 158 -6.71 1.14 -4.48
C LEU A 158 -5.46 1.29 -5.37
N CYS A 159 -4.26 1.19 -4.75
CA CYS A 159 -3.00 1.54 -5.38
C CYS A 159 -2.48 0.44 -6.32
N ARG A 160 -2.46 -0.83 -5.88
CA ARG A 160 -1.94 -1.95 -6.69
C ARG A 160 -3.04 -2.63 -7.47
N GLY A 161 -4.16 -2.92 -6.81
CA GLY A 161 -5.29 -3.61 -7.42
C GLY A 161 -5.93 -2.84 -8.58
N ILE A 162 -6.09 -1.52 -8.48
CA ILE A 162 -6.74 -0.72 -9.52
C ILE A 162 -5.75 0.18 -10.25
N ILE A 163 -5.05 1.10 -9.56
CA ILE A 163 -4.22 2.13 -10.21
C ILE A 163 -3.04 1.49 -10.94
N MET A 164 -2.19 0.77 -10.23
CA MET A 164 -0.99 0.16 -10.83
C MET A 164 -1.34 -0.84 -11.93
N ARG A 165 -2.31 -1.73 -11.68
CA ARG A 165 -2.75 -2.71 -12.68
C ARG A 165 -3.27 -2.05 -13.96
N SER A 166 -3.97 -0.92 -13.84
CA SER A 166 -4.43 -0.13 -15.00
C SER A 166 -3.26 0.49 -15.75
N LEU A 167 -2.27 1.03 -15.04
CA LEU A 167 -1.07 1.62 -15.63
C LEU A 167 -0.17 0.57 -16.30
N LEU A 168 -0.06 -0.64 -15.74
CA LEU A 168 0.64 -1.77 -16.36
C LEU A 168 0.04 -2.16 -17.73
N GLY A 169 -1.26 -1.94 -17.93
CA GLY A 169 -1.95 -2.22 -19.20
C GLY A 169 -1.70 -1.19 -20.30
N VAL A 170 -1.09 -0.05 -20.00
CA VAL A 170 -0.91 1.07 -20.96
C VAL A 170 0.51 1.64 -21.03
N GLY A 171 1.43 1.21 -20.16
CA GLY A 171 2.76 1.79 -20.07
C GLY A 171 3.86 0.82 -19.61
N ARG A 172 5.06 1.37 -19.45
CA ARG A 172 6.21 0.60 -18.95
C ARG A 172 6.03 0.23 -17.48
N PRO A 173 6.41 -0.98 -17.05
CA PRO A 173 6.20 -1.44 -15.67
C PRO A 173 6.78 -0.51 -14.61
N TRP A 174 7.98 0.02 -14.82
CA TRP A 174 8.61 0.92 -13.86
C TRP A 174 7.83 2.23 -13.69
N VAL A 175 7.19 2.75 -14.77
CA VAL A 175 6.33 3.94 -14.70
C VAL A 175 5.08 3.65 -13.87
N ALA A 176 4.48 2.49 -14.07
CA ALA A 176 3.32 2.06 -13.28
C ALA A 176 3.66 1.93 -11.80
N ILE A 177 4.83 1.37 -11.47
CA ILE A 177 5.33 1.27 -10.09
C ILE A 177 5.51 2.65 -9.49
N VAL A 178 6.25 3.54 -10.16
CA VAL A 178 6.56 4.89 -9.65
C VAL A 178 5.28 5.72 -9.46
N LEU A 179 4.39 5.76 -10.45
CA LEU A 179 3.15 6.54 -10.37
C LEU A 179 2.19 6.01 -9.29
N SER A 180 2.06 4.69 -9.17
CA SER A 180 1.28 4.08 -8.09
C SER A 180 1.85 4.38 -6.71
N SER A 181 3.18 4.37 -6.58
CA SER A 181 3.87 4.70 -5.32
C SER A 181 3.77 6.18 -4.97
N ALA A 182 3.86 7.06 -5.98
CA ALA A 182 3.62 8.49 -5.78
C ALA A 182 2.19 8.77 -5.33
N PHE A 183 1.20 8.11 -5.93
CA PHE A 183 -0.19 8.22 -5.49
C PHE A 183 -0.37 7.70 -4.06
N PHE A 184 0.24 6.56 -3.73
CA PHE A 184 0.25 6.00 -2.38
C PHE A 184 0.86 6.96 -1.35
N ALA A 185 1.95 7.64 -1.69
CA ALA A 185 2.56 8.67 -0.85
C ALA A 185 1.63 9.88 -0.66
N LEU A 186 1.01 10.37 -1.74
CA LEU A 186 0.16 11.56 -1.71
C LEU A 186 -1.09 11.41 -0.84
N ILE A 187 -1.66 10.21 -0.75
CA ILE A 187 -2.86 9.98 0.09
C ILE A 187 -2.60 10.06 1.60
N HIS A 188 -1.33 10.15 2.02
CA HIS A 188 -0.97 10.34 3.43
C HIS A 188 -1.05 11.80 3.89
N PHE A 189 -1.11 12.76 2.95
CA PHE A 189 -1.29 14.21 3.20
C PHE A 189 -0.27 14.86 4.14
N ASN A 190 0.82 14.22 4.48
CA ASN A 190 1.94 14.80 5.24
C ASN A 190 3.29 14.27 4.75
N LEU A 191 4.33 15.09 4.87
CA LEU A 191 5.65 14.81 4.31
C LEU A 191 6.36 13.64 5.01
N TRP A 192 6.22 13.55 6.33
CA TRP A 192 6.92 12.54 7.15
C TRP A 192 6.41 11.13 6.93
N GLN A 193 5.15 10.98 6.54
CA GLN A 193 4.60 9.70 6.09
C GLN A 193 4.78 9.51 4.59
N ALA A 194 4.64 10.56 3.77
CA ALA A 194 4.66 10.46 2.32
C ALA A 194 6.01 9.96 1.77
N ILE A 195 7.13 10.44 2.31
CA ILE A 195 8.45 10.06 1.80
C ILE A 195 8.77 8.58 2.09
N PRO A 196 8.69 8.06 3.33
CA PRO A 196 8.86 6.64 3.57
C PRO A 196 7.79 5.79 2.87
N ALA A 197 6.53 6.25 2.79
CA ALA A 197 5.48 5.58 2.04
C ALA A 197 5.79 5.47 0.55
N PHE A 198 6.40 6.48 -0.07
CA PHE A 198 6.84 6.39 -1.45
C PHE A 198 7.87 5.27 -1.64
N ILE A 199 8.88 5.20 -0.77
CA ILE A 199 9.96 4.21 -0.87
C ILE A 199 9.42 2.79 -0.63
N ILE A 200 8.64 2.59 0.42
CA ILE A 200 7.94 1.31 0.68
C ILE A 200 6.99 1.01 -0.48
N GLY A 201 6.33 2.02 -1.01
CA GLY A 201 5.45 1.94 -2.16
C GLY A 201 6.12 1.36 -3.40
N LEU A 202 7.36 1.77 -3.70
CA LEU A 202 8.15 1.20 -4.79
C LEU A 202 8.40 -0.30 -4.59
N LEU A 203 8.70 -0.70 -3.36
CA LEU A 203 8.93 -2.10 -3.02
C LEU A 203 7.64 -2.94 -3.17
N LEU A 204 6.53 -2.45 -2.62
CA LEU A 204 5.21 -3.08 -2.76
C LEU A 204 4.81 -3.21 -4.23
N GLY A 205 5.01 -2.15 -5.02
CA GLY A 205 4.75 -2.15 -6.45
C GLY A 205 5.60 -3.17 -7.20
N TRP A 206 6.90 -3.27 -6.86
CA TRP A 206 7.80 -4.25 -7.45
C TRP A 206 7.36 -5.70 -7.11
N VAL A 207 7.00 -5.97 -5.86
CA VAL A 207 6.49 -7.29 -5.45
C VAL A 207 5.20 -7.63 -6.18
N TYR A 208 4.27 -6.68 -6.31
CA TYR A 208 3.04 -6.87 -7.09
C TYR A 208 3.33 -7.15 -8.56
N TYR A 209 4.24 -6.40 -9.18
CA TYR A 209 4.64 -6.65 -10.57
C TYR A 209 5.24 -8.05 -10.76
N ARG A 210 6.05 -8.51 -9.81
CA ARG A 210 6.70 -9.83 -9.87
C ARG A 210 5.73 -11.00 -9.69
N THR A 211 4.74 -10.85 -8.83
CA THR A 211 3.88 -11.96 -8.39
C THR A 211 2.43 -11.85 -8.84
N GLY A 212 1.95 -10.65 -9.14
CA GLY A 212 0.53 -10.37 -9.31
C GLY A 212 -0.27 -10.54 -8.01
N SER A 213 0.40 -10.81 -6.87
CA SER A 213 -0.30 -11.10 -5.62
C SER A 213 -0.57 -9.86 -4.80
N LEU A 214 -1.83 -9.46 -4.79
CA LEU A 214 -2.32 -8.37 -3.97
C LEU A 214 -2.28 -8.73 -2.47
N LYS A 215 -2.50 -9.99 -2.14
CA LYS A 215 -2.41 -10.49 -0.75
C LYS A 215 -1.00 -10.36 -0.19
N LEU A 216 0.02 -10.57 -1.03
CA LEU A 216 1.40 -10.44 -0.60
C LEU A 216 1.75 -8.97 -0.28
N THR A 217 1.29 -8.02 -1.09
CA THR A 217 1.50 -6.59 -0.79
C THR A 217 0.68 -6.14 0.42
N MET A 218 -0.54 -6.63 0.58
CA MET A 218 -1.33 -6.41 1.80
C MET A 218 -0.61 -6.94 3.05
N LEU A 219 0.01 -8.13 2.97
CA LEU A 219 0.80 -8.69 4.05
C LEU A 219 2.02 -7.82 4.39
N MET A 220 2.79 -7.39 3.39
CA MET A 220 3.93 -6.49 3.58
C MET A 220 3.51 -5.20 4.28
N HIS A 221 2.44 -4.60 3.81
CA HIS A 221 1.91 -3.37 4.36
C HIS A 221 1.38 -3.59 5.79
N CYS A 222 0.68 -4.69 6.05
CA CYS A 222 0.25 -5.10 7.39
C CYS A 222 1.45 -5.27 8.34
N VAL A 223 2.52 -5.95 7.91
CA VAL A 223 3.76 -6.12 8.69
C VAL A 223 4.39 -4.76 9.01
N ASN A 224 4.51 -3.86 8.03
CA ASN A 224 5.05 -2.52 8.23
C ASN A 224 4.25 -1.73 9.28
N ASN A 225 2.94 -1.68 9.11
CA ASN A 225 2.07 -0.88 9.98
C ASN A 225 1.96 -1.49 11.39
N THR A 226 1.91 -2.83 11.50
CA THR A 226 1.91 -3.51 12.79
C THR A 226 3.22 -3.28 13.53
N PHE A 227 4.36 -3.33 12.83
CA PHE A 227 5.66 -3.06 13.42
C PHE A 227 5.73 -1.62 13.94
N SER A 228 5.35 -0.63 13.14
CA SER A 228 5.31 0.79 13.55
C SER A 228 4.37 1.02 14.75
N LEU A 229 3.17 0.42 14.71
CA LEU A 229 2.22 0.50 15.83
C LEU A 229 2.78 -0.18 17.10
N ALA A 230 3.45 -1.33 16.98
CA ALA A 230 4.03 -2.01 18.12
C ALA A 230 5.14 -1.16 18.78
N ILE A 231 6.04 -0.58 17.98
CA ILE A 231 7.11 0.31 18.48
C ILE A 231 6.50 1.53 19.19
N SER A 232 5.49 2.19 18.62
CA SER A 232 4.84 3.36 19.23
C SER A 232 4.15 3.07 20.57
N ARG A 233 3.89 1.80 20.89
CA ARG A 233 3.24 1.37 22.13
C ARG A 233 4.20 0.92 23.24
N ILE A 234 5.50 0.86 22.97
CA ILE A 234 6.52 0.48 23.95
C ILE A 234 6.86 1.73 24.79
N PRO A 235 6.55 1.75 26.12
CA PRO A 235 6.74 2.93 26.94
C PRO A 235 8.18 3.44 27.00
N SER A 236 9.15 2.51 27.01
CA SER A 236 10.58 2.83 27.07
C SER A 236 11.14 3.43 25.77
N LEU A 237 10.38 3.41 24.68
CA LEU A 237 10.79 3.97 23.38
C LEU A 237 10.12 5.29 23.03
N LYS A 238 9.20 5.77 23.89
CA LYS A 238 8.46 7.02 23.63
C LYS A 238 9.33 8.28 23.56
N ASP A 239 10.48 8.25 24.24
CA ASP A 239 11.40 9.39 24.30
C ASP A 239 12.36 9.42 23.10
N TYR A 240 12.33 8.40 22.23
CA TYR A 240 13.17 8.30 21.04
C TYR A 240 12.34 8.47 19.77
N GLU A 241 12.78 9.33 18.87
CA GLU A 241 12.14 9.50 17.55
C GLU A 241 12.66 8.49 16.53
N THR A 242 13.86 7.95 16.76
CA THR A 242 14.57 7.07 15.83
C THR A 242 15.28 5.92 16.52
N PHE A 243 15.53 4.84 15.79
CA PHE A 243 16.42 3.77 16.26
C PHE A 243 17.85 4.25 16.43
N ASN A 244 18.27 5.24 15.63
CA ASN A 244 19.57 5.89 15.78
C ASN A 244 19.74 6.50 17.17
N GLU A 245 18.78 7.29 17.63
CA GLU A 245 18.79 7.84 18.99
C GLU A 245 18.77 6.78 20.06
N MET A 246 17.87 5.80 19.94
CA MET A 246 17.74 4.68 20.88
C MET A 246 19.07 3.91 21.05
N MET A 247 19.85 3.78 20.00
CA MET A 247 21.12 3.04 19.99
C MET A 247 22.36 3.92 20.26
N GLY A 248 22.16 5.18 20.72
CA GLY A 248 23.24 6.10 21.06
C GLY A 248 23.91 6.77 19.85
N GLY A 249 23.14 7.10 18.83
CA GLY A 249 23.58 7.75 17.61
C GLY A 249 24.23 6.76 16.62
N TRP A 250 25.23 7.21 15.88
CA TRP A 250 25.99 6.40 14.91
C TRP A 250 26.92 5.37 15.60
N SER A 251 26.41 4.66 16.55
CA SER A 251 27.16 3.63 17.30
C SER A 251 27.51 2.42 16.42
N VAL A 252 28.48 1.62 16.86
CA VAL A 252 28.86 0.36 16.17
C VAL A 252 27.65 -0.58 16.07
N SER A 253 26.83 -0.66 17.12
CA SER A 253 25.63 -1.49 17.13
C SER A 253 24.60 -1.04 16.10
N TYR A 254 24.37 0.27 15.97
CA TYR A 254 23.45 0.82 14.97
C TYR A 254 23.95 0.55 13.54
N ILE A 255 25.23 0.83 13.25
CA ILE A 255 25.83 0.57 11.95
C ILE A 255 25.79 -0.92 11.60
N ALA A 256 26.13 -1.80 12.56
CA ALA A 256 26.05 -3.25 12.37
C ALA A 256 24.62 -3.72 12.07
N SER A 257 23.60 -3.14 12.73
CA SER A 257 22.20 -3.43 12.48
C SER A 257 21.75 -2.96 11.07
N LEU A 258 22.16 -1.76 10.64
CA LEU A 258 21.91 -1.29 9.28
C LEU A 258 22.54 -2.22 8.22
N LEU A 259 23.80 -2.62 8.42
CA LEU A 259 24.47 -3.56 7.51
C LEU A 259 23.78 -4.94 7.49
N GLY A 260 23.38 -5.45 8.64
CA GLY A 260 22.60 -6.69 8.75
C GLY A 260 21.28 -6.61 8.00
N CYS A 261 20.52 -5.52 8.19
CA CYS A 261 19.28 -5.28 7.46
C CYS A 261 19.50 -5.11 5.95
N LEU A 262 20.57 -4.45 5.54
CA LEU A 262 20.93 -4.29 4.13
C LEU A 262 21.23 -5.65 3.48
N LEU A 263 22.01 -6.50 4.15
CA LEU A 263 22.34 -7.84 3.67
C LEU A 263 21.08 -8.72 3.61
N ALA A 264 20.21 -8.65 4.62
CA ALA A 264 18.94 -9.37 4.63
C ALA A 264 18.01 -8.91 3.51
N ALA A 265 17.88 -7.60 3.29
CA ALA A 265 17.09 -7.05 2.20
C ALA A 265 17.64 -7.47 0.83
N ALA A 266 18.95 -7.35 0.63
CA ALA A 266 19.61 -7.76 -0.62
C ALA A 266 19.42 -9.26 -0.90
N PHE A 267 19.55 -10.10 0.11
CA PHE A 267 19.30 -11.54 0.03
C PHE A 267 17.85 -11.85 -0.35
N CYS A 268 16.88 -11.20 0.31
CA CYS A 268 15.46 -11.36 -0.03
C CYS A 268 15.16 -10.91 -1.46
N ILE A 269 15.68 -9.76 -1.87
CA ILE A 269 15.50 -9.25 -3.24
C ILE A 269 16.12 -10.21 -4.26
N TYR A 270 17.32 -10.74 -3.98
CA TYR A 270 18.00 -11.69 -4.85
C TYR A 270 17.18 -12.97 -5.05
N ILE A 271 16.77 -13.65 -3.96
CA ILE A 271 15.98 -14.87 -4.03
C ILE A 271 14.65 -14.59 -4.72
N PHE A 272 13.96 -13.54 -4.32
CA PHE A 272 12.65 -13.19 -4.87
C PHE A 272 12.73 -12.88 -6.37
N SER A 273 13.77 -12.15 -6.81
CA SER A 273 14.00 -11.86 -8.23
C SER A 273 14.29 -13.09 -9.06
N ARG A 274 15.00 -14.06 -8.48
CA ARG A 274 15.38 -15.30 -9.16
C ARG A 274 14.20 -16.27 -9.30
N ASP A 275 13.40 -16.38 -8.25
CA ASP A 275 12.43 -17.48 -8.13
C ASP A 275 11.00 -17.09 -8.50
N THR A 276 10.66 -15.80 -8.46
CA THR A 276 9.35 -15.30 -8.94
C THR A 276 9.43 -14.85 -10.40
N ARG A 277 8.33 -15.04 -11.13
CA ARG A 277 8.20 -14.58 -12.54
C ARG A 277 7.35 -13.32 -12.57
N ALA A 278 7.62 -12.43 -13.54
CA ALA A 278 6.71 -11.31 -13.79
C ALA A 278 5.29 -11.84 -14.09
N SER A 279 4.31 -11.25 -13.44
CA SER A 279 2.89 -11.61 -13.62
C SER A 279 2.46 -11.47 -15.08
N ALA A 280 1.49 -12.28 -15.49
CA ALA A 280 0.91 -12.21 -16.82
C ALA A 280 0.31 -10.84 -17.15
N SER A 281 -0.15 -10.09 -16.13
CA SER A 281 -0.67 -8.73 -16.29
C SER A 281 0.41 -7.69 -16.67
N GLY A 282 1.68 -8.02 -16.52
CA GLY A 282 2.82 -7.16 -16.87
C GLY A 282 3.58 -7.58 -18.13
N ARG A 283 3.19 -8.67 -18.81
CA ARG A 283 3.79 -9.05 -20.08
C ARG A 283 3.19 -8.22 -21.21
N GLU A 284 4.04 -7.67 -22.08
CA GLU A 284 3.61 -7.16 -23.38
C GLU A 284 2.81 -8.24 -24.11
N PRO A 285 1.71 -7.90 -24.81
CA PRO A 285 1.08 -8.83 -25.71
C PRO A 285 2.16 -9.30 -26.70
N SER A 286 2.47 -10.59 -26.71
CA SER A 286 3.30 -11.17 -27.75
C SER A 286 2.71 -10.75 -29.08
N LEU A 287 3.47 -9.99 -29.87
CA LEU A 287 3.12 -9.72 -31.27
C LEU A 287 2.74 -11.07 -31.90
N PRO A 288 1.64 -11.15 -32.63
CA PRO A 288 1.30 -12.38 -33.35
C PRO A 288 2.49 -12.70 -34.24
N THR A 289 3.10 -13.84 -34.01
CA THR A 289 4.09 -14.40 -34.91
C THR A 289 3.41 -14.49 -36.28
N SER A 290 3.88 -13.69 -37.23
CA SER A 290 3.48 -13.82 -38.62
C SER A 290 3.69 -15.27 -39.01
N SER A 291 2.60 -16.03 -39.11
CA SER A 291 2.62 -17.34 -39.75
C SER A 291 3.09 -17.10 -41.17
N SER A 292 4.31 -17.54 -41.47
CA SER A 292 4.79 -17.70 -42.80
C SER A 292 3.80 -18.60 -43.55
N SER A 293 2.95 -17.99 -44.35
CA SER A 293 2.27 -18.68 -45.44
C SER A 293 3.37 -19.10 -46.40
N SER A 294 3.83 -20.34 -46.28
CA SER A 294 4.48 -21.03 -47.36
C SER A 294 3.45 -21.24 -48.47
N GLU A 295 3.59 -20.43 -49.52
CA GLU A 295 3.07 -20.75 -50.83
C GLU A 295 3.70 -22.07 -51.24
N GLU A 296 2.91 -23.12 -51.33
CA GLU A 296 3.16 -24.22 -52.23
C GLU A 296 2.29 -24.02 -53.47
N GLY A 297 2.97 -23.65 -54.54
CA GLY A 297 2.40 -23.64 -55.85
C GLY A 297 2.17 -25.06 -56.37
N MET A 298 1.10 -25.25 -57.06
CA MET A 298 0.92 -25.93 -58.36
C MET A 298 -0.44 -25.56 -58.91
#